data_61af5dbdd993f83cd37753b3bd4570e2
#
_entry.id   61af5dbdd993f83cd37753b3bd4570e2
#
_cell.length_a   1.000
_cell.length_b   1.000
_cell.length_c   1.000
_cell.angle_alpha   90.00
_cell.angle_beta   90.00
_cell.angle_gamma   90.00
#
_symmetry.space_group_name_H-M   'P 1'
#
loop_
_entity.id
_entity.type
_entity.pdbx_description
1 polymer ?
#
loop_
_entity_poly.entity_id
_entity_poly.type
_entity_poly.pdbx_seq_one_letter_code
_entity_poly.pdbx_strand_id
1 'polypeptide(L)'
;MTRYDLISTGIPKLDERLGGGILSNSIVLLLHQINFRYWEFINLNMPFLGEKEFYVVIVDYVRPVDDFLYMATTFWRKEEEAQNGKELISFDKIRVIDCFSSQPLNEMLSLRDKVYTLDEPFDTDRLLSLMRSVREGLPSGSWAIWIFGTLTDLSMGISEEEVARFYRRVVRFHKQYGDLAFYMLNMDAHETKFRAILSQLSDVVIQFKVEETGEKLRNYMQVIKAPFPVDTTKLYYDIESDGSIIYY
;
A
#
# COMPACT_ATOMS: atom_id res chain seq x y z
N MET A 1 17.81 -8.38 10.28
CA MET A 1 16.53 -8.06 10.90
C MET A 1 15.82 -9.34 11.28
N THR A 2 15.23 -9.41 12.46
CA THR A 2 14.48 -10.59 12.87
C THR A 2 13.12 -10.61 12.15
N ARG A 3 12.51 -11.78 12.00
CA ARG A 3 11.23 -11.98 11.26
C ARG A 3 10.03 -11.24 11.89
N TYR A 4 10.22 -10.51 12.98
CA TYR A 4 9.18 -9.93 13.83
C TYR A 4 9.50 -8.50 14.31
N ASP A 5 10.26 -7.74 13.54
CA ASP A 5 10.50 -6.34 13.89
C ASP A 5 9.22 -5.52 13.64
N LEU A 6 8.93 -4.59 14.55
CA LEU A 6 7.86 -3.61 14.36
C LEU A 6 8.36 -2.50 13.42
N ILE A 7 7.55 -2.20 12.43
CA ILE A 7 7.77 -1.10 11.48
C ILE A 7 6.76 -0.01 11.81
N SER A 8 7.25 1.20 12.06
CA SER A 8 6.40 2.36 12.27
C SER A 8 5.56 2.63 11.01
N THR A 9 4.31 3.00 11.19
CA THR A 9 3.44 3.46 10.09
C THR A 9 3.76 4.91 9.70
N GLY A 10 4.56 5.60 10.52
CA GLY A 10 4.79 7.03 10.40
C GLY A 10 3.69 7.90 11.02
N ILE A 11 2.63 7.29 11.52
CA ILE A 11 1.55 7.95 12.25
C ILE A 11 1.66 7.56 13.72
N PRO A 12 2.24 8.40 14.60
CA PRO A 12 2.49 8.02 16.00
C PRO A 12 1.25 7.53 16.74
N LYS A 13 0.10 8.16 16.52
CA LYS A 13 -1.18 7.75 17.12
C LYS A 13 -1.69 6.40 16.59
N LEU A 14 -1.40 6.06 15.34
CA LEU A 14 -1.74 4.74 14.78
C LEU A 14 -0.78 3.68 15.29
N ASP A 15 0.51 3.99 15.39
CA ASP A 15 1.51 3.09 15.96
C ASP A 15 1.18 2.74 17.42
N GLU A 16 0.78 3.74 18.22
CA GLU A 16 0.31 3.52 19.59
C GLU A 16 -0.86 2.53 19.62
N ARG A 17 -1.86 2.69 18.74
CA ARG A 17 -3.01 1.78 18.62
C ARG A 17 -2.63 0.38 18.18
N LEU A 18 -1.59 0.26 17.36
CA LEU A 18 -1.06 -1.01 16.86
C LEU A 18 -0.06 -1.67 17.85
N GLY A 19 0.21 -1.05 19.00
CA GLY A 19 1.17 -1.57 19.98
C GLY A 19 2.64 -1.32 19.58
N GLY A 20 2.89 -0.28 18.80
CA GLY A 20 4.23 0.18 18.41
C GLY A 20 4.53 0.09 16.91
N GLY A 21 3.54 -0.30 16.10
CA GLY A 21 3.70 -0.38 14.65
C GLY A 21 3.19 -1.70 14.05
N ILE A 22 3.56 -1.98 12.82
CA ILE A 22 3.17 -3.17 12.06
C ILE A 22 4.33 -4.16 12.03
N LEU A 23 4.06 -5.44 12.26
CA LEU A 23 5.07 -6.49 12.09
C LEU A 23 5.56 -6.56 10.64
N SER A 24 6.85 -6.68 10.48
CA SER A 24 7.56 -6.59 9.20
C SER A 24 7.13 -7.59 8.12
N ASN A 25 6.52 -8.70 8.50
CA ASN A 25 6.01 -9.73 7.59
C ASN A 25 4.48 -9.76 7.51
N SER A 26 3.83 -8.64 7.79
CA SER A 26 2.38 -8.55 7.82
C SER A 26 1.76 -8.31 6.45
N ILE A 27 0.57 -8.86 6.30
CA ILE A 27 -0.35 -8.50 5.22
C ILE A 27 -1.37 -7.53 5.80
N VAL A 28 -1.35 -6.32 5.29
CA VAL A 28 -2.22 -5.22 5.73
C VAL A 28 -3.31 -5.01 4.69
N LEU A 29 -4.56 -5.09 5.11
CA LEU A 29 -5.71 -4.74 4.28
C LEU A 29 -6.24 -3.38 4.71
N LEU A 30 -6.23 -2.43 3.78
CA LEU A 30 -6.81 -1.10 3.94
C LEU A 30 -8.20 -1.10 3.30
N LEU A 31 -9.23 -1.10 4.14
CA LEU A 31 -10.62 -0.96 3.72
C LEU A 31 -10.98 0.52 3.67
N HIS A 32 -11.40 1.03 2.53
CA HIS A 32 -11.67 2.46 2.38
C HIS A 32 -13.00 2.74 1.66
N GLN A 33 -13.55 3.92 1.91
CA GLN A 33 -14.65 4.47 1.13
C GLN A 33 -14.12 5.27 -0.07
N ILE A 34 -15.00 5.65 -1.00
CA ILE A 34 -14.64 6.28 -2.29
C ILE A 34 -13.84 7.58 -2.13
N ASN A 35 -13.98 8.28 -1.02
CA ASN A 35 -13.31 9.57 -0.79
C ASN A 35 -11.89 9.43 -0.20
N PHE A 36 -11.40 8.22 -0.03
CA PHE A 36 -10.09 7.99 0.58
C PHE A 36 -8.97 8.27 -0.42
N ARG A 37 -8.06 9.17 -0.06
CA ARG A 37 -6.87 9.52 -0.84
C ARG A 37 -5.68 8.70 -0.35
N TYR A 38 -5.69 7.41 -0.62
CA TYR A 38 -4.72 6.47 -0.08
C TYR A 38 -3.26 6.75 -0.48
N TRP A 39 -3.03 7.35 -1.66
CA TRP A 39 -1.69 7.73 -2.10
C TRP A 39 -1.08 8.82 -1.20
N GLU A 40 -1.87 9.78 -0.79
CA GLU A 40 -1.45 10.80 0.19
C GLU A 40 -1.10 10.13 1.51
N PHE A 41 -1.95 9.21 1.99
CA PHE A 41 -1.69 8.46 3.22
C PHE A 41 -0.40 7.64 3.15
N ILE A 42 -0.17 6.89 2.08
CA ILE A 42 1.04 6.08 1.90
C ILE A 42 2.26 6.98 1.75
N ASN A 43 2.20 8.02 0.91
CA ASN A 43 3.32 8.90 0.67
C ASN A 43 3.74 9.69 1.92
N LEU A 44 2.78 10.18 2.71
CA LEU A 44 3.07 10.92 3.95
C LEU A 44 3.73 10.06 5.04
N ASN A 45 3.42 8.77 5.05
CA ASN A 45 3.87 7.87 6.11
C ASN A 45 5.02 6.94 5.70
N MET A 46 5.44 6.99 4.43
CA MET A 46 6.58 6.24 3.90
C MET A 46 7.98 6.81 4.27
N PRO A 47 8.15 8.08 4.70
CA PRO A 47 9.47 8.63 5.08
C PRO A 47 10.25 7.80 6.10
N PHE A 48 9.53 7.07 6.95
CA PHE A 48 10.13 6.23 7.99
C PHE A 48 10.75 4.93 7.48
N LEU A 49 10.49 4.61 6.21
CA LEU A 49 11.09 3.45 5.55
C LEU A 49 12.53 3.71 5.08
N GLY A 50 12.95 4.98 5.03
CA GLY A 50 14.27 5.38 4.53
C GLY A 50 15.46 5.00 5.42
N GLU A 51 15.25 4.56 6.66
CA GLU A 51 16.34 4.17 7.56
C GLU A 51 16.84 2.73 7.35
N LYS A 52 16.14 1.93 6.55
CA LYS A 52 16.47 0.52 6.30
C LYS A 52 16.62 0.26 4.81
N GLU A 53 17.29 -0.84 4.43
CA GLU A 53 17.43 -1.25 3.03
C GLU A 53 16.14 -1.88 2.48
N PHE A 54 15.09 -1.07 2.37
CA PHE A 54 13.84 -1.50 1.78
C PHE A 54 13.81 -1.23 0.27
N TYR A 55 13.20 -2.16 -0.43
CA TYR A 55 12.67 -1.93 -1.77
C TYR A 55 11.16 -1.73 -1.68
N VAL A 56 10.64 -0.76 -2.40
CA VAL A 56 9.21 -0.53 -2.54
C VAL A 56 8.76 -1.08 -3.88
N VAL A 57 7.83 -2.03 -3.85
CA VAL A 57 7.25 -2.59 -5.07
C VAL A 57 5.79 -2.19 -5.15
N ILE A 58 5.44 -1.48 -6.21
CA ILE A 58 4.09 -0.97 -6.42
C ILE A 58 3.44 -1.76 -7.55
N VAL A 59 2.21 -2.20 -7.33
CA VAL A 59 1.35 -2.82 -8.35
C VAL A 59 0.21 -1.86 -8.62
N ASP A 60 0.19 -1.20 -9.76
CA ASP A 60 -0.79 -0.16 -10.07
C ASP A 60 -1.71 -0.56 -11.23
N TYR A 61 -3.03 -0.46 -10.99
CA TYR A 61 -4.11 -0.67 -11.95
C TYR A 61 -4.82 0.62 -12.34
N VAL A 62 -4.53 1.74 -11.65
CA VAL A 62 -5.41 2.91 -11.66
C VAL A 62 -4.95 3.98 -12.64
N ARG A 63 -3.67 4.04 -12.89
CA ARG A 63 -3.09 5.15 -13.66
C ARG A 63 -1.82 4.78 -14.39
N PRO A 64 -1.47 5.55 -15.44
CA PRO A 64 -0.18 5.43 -16.07
C PRO A 64 0.97 5.60 -15.07
N VAL A 65 2.01 4.81 -15.22
CA VAL A 65 3.22 4.89 -14.37
C VAL A 65 3.81 6.30 -14.33
N ASP A 66 3.74 7.07 -15.43
CA ASP A 66 4.23 8.46 -15.48
C ASP A 66 3.52 9.35 -14.48
N ASP A 67 2.20 9.26 -14.40
CA ASP A 67 1.40 10.04 -13.45
C ASP A 67 1.75 9.66 -12.01
N PHE A 68 1.93 8.37 -11.75
CA PHE A 68 2.37 7.89 -10.45
C PHE A 68 3.74 8.45 -10.09
N LEU A 69 4.72 8.33 -10.99
CA LEU A 69 6.08 8.79 -10.76
C LEU A 69 6.16 10.31 -10.61
N TYR A 70 5.39 11.06 -11.41
CA TYR A 70 5.30 12.50 -11.27
C TYR A 70 4.76 12.93 -9.90
N MET A 71 3.70 12.30 -9.43
CA MET A 71 3.14 12.58 -8.11
C MET A 71 4.12 12.18 -7.00
N ALA A 72 4.70 10.99 -7.10
CA ALA A 72 5.65 10.49 -6.12
C ALA A 72 6.88 11.40 -6.02
N THR A 73 7.45 11.82 -7.18
CA THR A 73 8.60 12.74 -7.20
C THR A 73 8.27 14.11 -6.65
N THR A 74 7.11 14.64 -6.98
CA THR A 74 6.69 15.97 -6.51
C THR A 74 6.46 15.97 -5.00
N PHE A 75 5.87 14.90 -4.49
CA PHE A 75 5.55 14.75 -3.08
C PHE A 75 6.81 14.52 -2.24
N TRP A 76 7.66 13.58 -2.63
CA TRP A 76 8.90 13.27 -1.91
C TRP A 76 9.88 14.43 -1.92
N ARG A 77 9.94 15.20 -3.02
CA ARG A 77 10.79 16.41 -3.07
C ARG A 77 10.34 17.46 -2.05
N LYS A 78 9.04 17.67 -1.86
CA LYS A 78 8.52 18.57 -0.83
C LYS A 78 8.86 18.09 0.58
N GLU A 79 8.76 16.80 0.83
CA GLU A 79 9.12 16.20 2.11
C GLU A 79 10.62 16.27 2.39
N GLU A 80 11.47 16.04 1.38
CA GLU A 80 12.91 16.21 1.50
C GLU A 80 13.28 17.66 1.86
N GLU A 81 12.64 18.64 1.23
CA GLU A 81 12.80 20.05 1.55
C GLU A 81 12.37 20.34 2.99
N ALA A 82 11.23 19.80 3.44
CA ALA A 82 10.72 19.96 4.80
C ALA A 82 11.61 19.30 5.86
N GLN A 83 12.33 18.22 5.51
CA GLN A 83 13.24 17.49 6.40
C GLN A 83 14.72 17.86 6.24
N ASN A 84 15.02 19.08 5.79
CA ASN A 84 16.37 19.58 5.61
C ASN A 84 17.24 18.76 4.63
N GLY A 85 16.63 18.26 3.55
CA GLY A 85 17.33 17.55 2.47
C GLY A 85 17.70 16.11 2.81
N LYS A 86 17.09 15.50 3.83
CA LYS A 86 17.27 14.07 4.09
C LYS A 86 16.53 13.28 3.01
N GLU A 87 17.27 12.53 2.18
CA GLU A 87 16.70 11.67 1.15
C GLU A 87 15.77 10.62 1.78
N LEU A 88 14.49 10.65 1.42
CA LEU A 88 13.47 9.81 2.04
C LEU A 88 13.42 8.43 1.39
N ILE A 89 13.39 8.37 0.05
CA ILE A 89 13.44 7.13 -0.70
C ILE A 89 14.22 7.36 -1.99
N SER A 90 15.26 6.59 -2.21
CA SER A 90 15.95 6.59 -3.50
C SER A 90 15.09 5.91 -4.56
N PHE A 91 14.92 6.54 -5.73
CA PHE A 91 14.27 5.93 -6.90
C PHE A 91 14.90 4.59 -7.30
N ASP A 92 16.15 4.35 -6.92
CA ASP A 92 16.82 3.08 -7.16
C ASP A 92 16.19 1.92 -6.40
N LYS A 93 15.47 2.19 -5.34
CA LYS A 93 14.77 1.19 -4.51
C LYS A 93 13.30 0.98 -4.91
N ILE A 94 12.79 1.69 -5.91
CA ILE A 94 11.43 1.53 -6.37
C ILE A 94 11.37 0.53 -7.52
N ARG A 95 10.35 -0.29 -7.54
CA ARG A 95 9.94 -1.15 -8.65
C ARG A 95 8.45 -0.96 -8.88
N VAL A 96 8.02 -0.90 -10.12
CA VAL A 96 6.61 -0.72 -10.48
C VAL A 96 6.18 -1.85 -11.38
N ILE A 97 5.09 -2.50 -11.04
CA ILE A 97 4.36 -3.40 -11.93
C ILE A 97 3.17 -2.61 -12.44
N ASP A 98 3.26 -2.22 -13.71
CA ASP A 98 2.23 -1.46 -14.40
C ASP A 98 1.20 -2.42 -15.02
N CYS A 99 0.02 -2.42 -14.41
CA CYS A 99 -1.14 -3.18 -14.88
C CYS A 99 -2.15 -2.30 -15.62
N PHE A 100 -1.84 -1.02 -15.82
CA PHE A 100 -2.73 -0.05 -16.48
C PHE A 100 -2.35 0.18 -17.95
N SER A 101 -1.07 0.35 -18.22
CA SER A 101 -0.58 0.73 -19.56
C SER A 101 -0.44 -0.50 -20.46
N SER A 102 -0.98 -0.42 -21.66
CA SER A 102 -0.84 -1.49 -22.68
C SER A 102 0.52 -1.47 -23.41
N GLN A 103 1.36 -0.45 -23.18
CA GLN A 103 2.67 -0.31 -23.78
C GLN A 103 3.68 0.29 -22.80
N PRO A 104 4.94 -0.17 -22.82
CA PRO A 104 5.97 0.39 -21.97
C PRO A 104 6.24 1.85 -22.33
N LEU A 105 6.37 2.69 -21.31
CA LEU A 105 6.60 4.11 -21.42
C LEU A 105 7.91 4.46 -22.13
N ASN A 106 7.83 5.41 -23.06
CA ASN A 106 8.99 5.85 -23.83
C ASN A 106 9.77 7.02 -23.19
N GLU A 107 9.23 7.69 -22.17
CA GLU A 107 9.70 9.02 -21.80
C GLU A 107 10.58 9.11 -20.53
N MET A 108 10.48 8.20 -19.57
CA MET A 108 11.35 8.21 -18.39
C MET A 108 12.50 7.19 -18.51
N LEU A 109 13.54 7.55 -19.21
CA LEU A 109 14.72 6.70 -19.49
C LEU A 109 15.41 6.15 -18.22
N SER A 110 15.35 6.86 -17.10
CA SER A 110 16.03 6.46 -15.84
C SER A 110 15.32 5.37 -15.05
N LEU A 111 14.08 5.02 -15.40
CA LEU A 111 13.28 4.02 -14.68
C LEU A 111 12.87 2.83 -15.55
N ARG A 112 13.30 2.74 -16.80
CA ARG A 112 12.92 1.66 -17.73
C ARG A 112 13.17 0.25 -17.18
N ASP A 113 14.28 0.06 -16.52
CA ASP A 113 14.70 -1.22 -15.90
C ASP A 113 13.99 -1.51 -14.58
N LYS A 114 13.13 -0.61 -14.10
CA LYS A 114 12.40 -0.70 -12.81
C LYS A 114 10.88 -0.79 -13.00
N VAL A 115 10.40 -0.61 -14.23
CA VAL A 115 8.99 -0.72 -14.60
C VAL A 115 8.77 -2.02 -15.38
N TYR A 116 7.83 -2.80 -14.93
CA TYR A 116 7.44 -4.09 -15.47
C TYR A 116 5.98 -4.02 -15.92
N THR A 117 5.73 -3.98 -17.22
CA THR A 117 4.37 -3.90 -17.77
C THR A 117 3.74 -5.27 -17.85
N LEU A 118 2.48 -5.38 -17.45
CA LEU A 118 1.68 -6.59 -17.56
C LEU A 118 0.63 -6.41 -18.67
N ASP A 119 0.83 -7.04 -19.81
CA ASP A 119 -0.03 -6.92 -20.99
C ASP A 119 -1.47 -7.46 -20.76
N GLU A 120 -1.62 -8.42 -19.85
CA GLU A 120 -2.90 -9.02 -19.49
C GLU A 120 -3.15 -8.78 -17.99
N PRO A 121 -3.62 -7.59 -17.59
CA PRO A 121 -3.67 -7.15 -16.19
C PRO A 121 -4.58 -8.00 -15.30
N PHE A 122 -5.52 -8.72 -15.89
CA PHE A 122 -6.45 -9.60 -15.18
C PHE A 122 -6.01 -11.07 -15.13
N ASP A 123 -4.89 -11.43 -15.76
CA ASP A 123 -4.27 -12.76 -15.61
C ASP A 123 -3.49 -12.82 -14.29
N THR A 124 -4.14 -13.35 -13.26
CA THR A 124 -3.57 -13.44 -11.91
C THR A 124 -2.39 -14.41 -11.82
N ASP A 125 -2.24 -15.36 -12.73
CA ASP A 125 -1.10 -16.28 -12.78
C ASP A 125 0.14 -15.58 -13.33
N ARG A 126 -0.03 -14.81 -14.38
CA ARG A 126 1.04 -13.96 -14.93
C ARG A 126 1.45 -12.88 -13.93
N LEU A 127 0.47 -12.21 -13.30
CA LEU A 127 0.77 -11.21 -12.28
C LEU A 127 1.61 -11.79 -11.14
N LEU A 128 1.20 -12.93 -10.58
CA LEU A 128 1.96 -13.57 -9.49
C LEU A 128 3.35 -14.03 -9.95
N SER A 129 3.48 -14.50 -11.17
CA SER A 129 4.78 -14.88 -11.76
C SER A 129 5.69 -13.66 -11.92
N LEU A 130 5.13 -12.53 -12.36
CA LEU A 130 5.86 -11.27 -12.48
C LEU A 130 6.27 -10.72 -11.09
N MET A 131 5.36 -10.72 -10.12
CA MET A 131 5.66 -10.36 -8.73
C MET A 131 6.83 -11.18 -8.20
N ARG A 132 6.86 -12.48 -8.46
CA ARG A 132 7.96 -13.36 -8.07
C ARG A 132 9.27 -12.99 -8.76
N SER A 133 9.24 -12.77 -10.07
CA SER A 133 10.42 -12.36 -10.84
C SER A 133 11.00 -11.05 -10.32
N VAL A 134 10.13 -10.06 -10.05
CA VAL A 134 10.56 -8.77 -9.45
C VAL A 134 11.21 -9.00 -8.08
N ARG A 135 10.59 -9.81 -7.23
CA ARG A 135 11.11 -10.08 -5.88
C ARG A 135 12.46 -10.79 -5.90
N GLU A 136 12.60 -11.78 -6.76
CA GLU A 136 13.84 -12.55 -6.92
C GLU A 136 14.96 -11.73 -7.59
N GLY A 137 14.61 -10.71 -8.36
CA GLY A 137 15.54 -9.74 -8.92
C GLY A 137 16.08 -8.70 -7.93
N LEU A 138 15.51 -8.59 -6.72
CA LEU A 138 16.03 -7.71 -5.69
C LEU A 138 17.31 -8.28 -5.08
N PRO A 139 18.24 -7.43 -4.59
CA PRO A 139 19.46 -7.91 -3.94
C PRO A 139 19.19 -8.89 -2.79
N SER A 140 20.04 -9.88 -2.66
CA SER A 140 19.91 -10.90 -1.63
C SER A 140 19.91 -10.28 -0.22
N GLY A 141 18.96 -10.70 0.61
CA GLY A 141 18.81 -10.18 1.98
C GLY A 141 18.08 -8.83 2.06
N SER A 142 17.69 -8.22 0.94
CA SER A 142 16.87 -7.01 0.95
C SER A 142 15.43 -7.30 1.39
N TRP A 143 14.79 -6.26 1.91
CA TRP A 143 13.39 -6.26 2.30
C TRP A 143 12.54 -5.60 1.23
N ALA A 144 11.34 -6.12 1.04
CA ALA A 144 10.37 -5.49 0.16
C ALA A 144 9.12 -5.07 0.92
N ILE A 145 8.65 -3.87 0.60
CA ILE A 145 7.34 -3.39 0.96
C ILE A 145 6.52 -3.33 -0.32
N TRP A 146 5.42 -4.05 -0.30
CA TRP A 146 4.53 -4.14 -1.43
C TRP A 146 3.33 -3.23 -1.22
N ILE A 147 3.00 -2.45 -2.22
CA ILE A 147 1.83 -1.59 -2.27
C ILE A 147 0.99 -2.04 -3.46
N PHE A 148 -0.08 -2.73 -3.20
CA PHE A 148 -1.03 -3.13 -4.22
C PHE A 148 -2.13 -2.07 -4.31
N GLY A 149 -2.22 -1.39 -5.45
CA GLY A 149 -3.09 -0.25 -5.67
C GLY A 149 -4.51 -0.48 -5.18
N THR A 150 -5.27 -1.35 -5.87
CA THR A 150 -6.59 -1.73 -5.37
C THR A 150 -7.04 -3.09 -5.90
N LEU A 151 -7.55 -3.91 -4.99
CA LEU A 151 -8.18 -5.17 -5.34
C LEU A 151 -9.53 -4.96 -6.04
N THR A 152 -10.13 -3.77 -5.86
CA THR A 152 -11.36 -3.38 -6.55
C THR A 152 -11.16 -3.31 -8.05
N ASP A 153 -10.05 -2.72 -8.53
CA ASP A 153 -9.78 -2.64 -9.96
C ASP A 153 -9.52 -4.02 -10.56
N LEU A 154 -8.82 -4.88 -9.84
CA LEU A 154 -8.67 -6.27 -10.25
C LEU A 154 -10.03 -6.98 -10.40
N SER A 155 -11.00 -6.67 -9.52
CA SER A 155 -12.35 -7.23 -9.58
C SER A 155 -13.21 -6.71 -10.75
N MET A 156 -12.76 -5.70 -11.46
CA MET A 156 -13.43 -5.25 -12.69
C MET A 156 -13.25 -6.21 -13.85
N GLY A 157 -12.18 -7.00 -13.86
CA GLY A 157 -11.90 -7.96 -14.91
C GLY A 157 -12.10 -9.42 -14.53
N ILE A 158 -12.17 -9.73 -13.23
CA ILE A 158 -12.40 -11.10 -12.72
C ILE A 158 -13.38 -11.09 -11.55
N SER A 159 -13.95 -12.25 -11.23
CA SER A 159 -14.92 -12.37 -10.13
C SER A 159 -14.28 -12.16 -8.75
N GLU A 160 -15.07 -11.72 -7.76
CA GLU A 160 -14.63 -11.61 -6.35
C GLU A 160 -14.06 -12.93 -5.81
N GLU A 161 -14.59 -14.07 -6.27
CA GLU A 161 -14.07 -15.39 -5.88
C GLU A 161 -12.66 -15.62 -6.43
N GLU A 162 -12.37 -15.20 -7.66
CA GLU A 162 -11.04 -15.28 -8.26
C GLU A 162 -10.08 -14.32 -7.58
N VAL A 163 -10.52 -13.10 -7.26
CA VAL A 163 -9.73 -12.15 -6.46
C VAL A 163 -9.39 -12.75 -5.09
N ALA A 164 -10.34 -13.38 -4.41
CA ALA A 164 -10.08 -14.02 -3.11
C ALA A 164 -9.10 -15.21 -3.22
N ARG A 165 -9.17 -15.99 -4.31
CA ARG A 165 -8.18 -17.05 -4.60
C ARG A 165 -6.79 -16.48 -4.86
N PHE A 166 -6.70 -15.42 -5.66
CA PHE A 166 -5.46 -14.70 -5.91
C PHE A 166 -4.90 -14.12 -4.60
N TYR A 167 -5.73 -13.43 -3.80
CA TYR A 167 -5.32 -12.86 -2.53
C TYR A 167 -4.72 -13.90 -1.58
N ARG A 168 -5.30 -15.09 -1.48
CA ARG A 168 -4.72 -16.20 -0.70
C ARG A 168 -3.34 -16.62 -1.20
N ARG A 169 -3.11 -16.58 -2.51
CA ARG A 169 -1.81 -16.94 -3.12
C ARG A 169 -0.75 -15.88 -2.83
N VAL A 170 -1.10 -14.60 -2.95
CA VAL A 170 -0.15 -13.50 -2.65
C VAL A 170 0.15 -13.39 -1.17
N VAL A 171 -0.80 -13.66 -0.28
CA VAL A 171 -0.54 -13.80 1.16
C VAL A 171 0.55 -14.84 1.41
N ARG A 172 0.44 -16.02 0.80
CA ARG A 172 1.46 -17.08 0.92
C ARG A 172 2.80 -16.63 0.34
N PHE A 173 2.78 -15.97 -0.81
CA PHE A 173 3.97 -15.43 -1.46
C PHE A 173 4.72 -14.46 -0.53
N HIS A 174 4.07 -13.45 0.01
CA HIS A 174 4.72 -12.47 0.90
C HIS A 174 5.23 -13.13 2.19
N LYS A 175 4.46 -14.05 2.78
CA LYS A 175 4.90 -14.81 3.96
C LYS A 175 6.14 -15.65 3.71
N GLN A 176 6.30 -16.18 2.51
CA GLN A 176 7.49 -16.95 2.11
C GLN A 176 8.76 -16.08 2.13
N TYR A 177 8.66 -14.84 1.65
CA TYR A 177 9.78 -13.91 1.58
C TYR A 177 9.95 -13.06 2.86
N GLY A 178 8.96 -13.04 3.73
CA GLY A 178 8.95 -12.20 4.93
C GLY A 178 8.69 -10.72 4.62
N ASP A 179 8.04 -10.44 3.50
CA ASP A 179 7.76 -9.09 3.05
C ASP A 179 6.54 -8.48 3.77
N LEU A 180 6.52 -7.15 3.92
CA LEU A 180 5.36 -6.37 4.33
C LEU A 180 4.54 -6.01 3.07
N ALA A 181 3.23 -6.19 3.12
CA ALA A 181 2.39 -5.88 1.98
C ALA A 181 1.11 -5.16 2.37
N PHE A 182 0.80 -4.09 1.64
CA PHE A 182 -0.43 -3.31 1.76
C PHE A 182 -1.33 -3.58 0.57
N TYR A 183 -2.55 -3.95 0.84
CA TYR A 183 -3.61 -4.16 -0.14
C TYR A 183 -4.78 -3.24 0.16
N MET A 184 -5.32 -2.62 -0.86
CA MET A 184 -6.46 -1.73 -0.72
C MET A 184 -7.72 -2.32 -1.32
N LEU A 185 -8.85 -2.00 -0.69
CA LEU A 185 -10.17 -2.41 -1.14
C LEU A 185 -11.19 -1.30 -0.87
N ASN A 186 -11.88 -0.85 -1.92
CA ASN A 186 -13.03 0.02 -1.74
C ASN A 186 -14.20 -0.79 -1.15
N MET A 187 -14.53 -0.50 0.11
CA MET A 187 -15.55 -1.28 0.83
C MET A 187 -16.97 -1.07 0.31
N ASP A 188 -17.24 0.04 -0.37
CA ASP A 188 -18.56 0.37 -0.87
C ASP A 188 -18.88 -0.34 -2.20
N ALA A 189 -17.84 -0.82 -2.89
CA ALA A 189 -17.94 -1.53 -4.16
C ALA A 189 -18.15 -3.05 -4.01
N HIS A 190 -18.07 -3.58 -2.78
CA HIS A 190 -18.01 -5.02 -2.55
C HIS A 190 -18.96 -5.52 -1.47
N GLU A 191 -19.40 -6.77 -1.61
CA GLU A 191 -20.23 -7.42 -0.61
C GLU A 191 -19.51 -7.64 0.71
N THR A 192 -20.28 -7.65 1.81
CA THR A 192 -19.76 -7.89 3.16
C THR A 192 -19.04 -9.23 3.29
N LYS A 193 -19.53 -10.28 2.60
CA LYS A 193 -18.92 -11.62 2.60
C LYS A 193 -17.51 -11.59 2.01
N PHE A 194 -17.32 -10.93 0.87
CA PHE A 194 -16.02 -10.81 0.23
C PHE A 194 -15.03 -10.07 1.11
N ARG A 195 -15.43 -8.91 1.64
CA ARG A 195 -14.64 -8.12 2.59
C ARG A 195 -14.21 -8.94 3.82
N ALA A 196 -15.14 -9.74 4.37
CA ALA A 196 -14.85 -10.60 5.52
C ALA A 196 -13.81 -11.69 5.19
N ILE A 197 -13.87 -12.28 3.99
CA ILE A 197 -12.88 -13.28 3.54
C ILE A 197 -11.48 -12.65 3.45
N LEU A 198 -11.34 -11.50 2.82
CA LEU A 198 -10.05 -10.81 2.71
C LEU A 198 -9.53 -10.38 4.07
N SER A 199 -10.40 -9.84 4.94
CA SER A 199 -10.05 -9.46 6.32
C SER A 199 -9.56 -10.64 7.14
N GLN A 200 -10.15 -11.82 6.94
CA GLN A 200 -9.72 -13.04 7.64
C GLN A 200 -8.32 -13.48 7.21
N LEU A 201 -7.98 -13.32 5.92
CA LEU A 201 -6.69 -13.70 5.36
C LEU A 201 -5.56 -12.70 5.70
N SER A 202 -5.90 -11.48 6.08
CA SER A 202 -4.94 -10.42 6.43
C SER A 202 -4.50 -10.52 7.90
N ASP A 203 -3.29 -10.07 8.21
CA ASP A 203 -2.81 -9.97 9.61
C ASP A 203 -3.33 -8.70 10.29
N VAL A 204 -3.32 -7.59 9.55
CA VAL A 204 -3.79 -6.29 10.00
C VAL A 204 -4.90 -5.80 9.08
N VAL A 205 -5.96 -5.25 9.65
CA VAL A 205 -7.05 -4.61 8.91
C VAL A 205 -7.28 -3.23 9.48
N ILE A 206 -7.12 -2.22 8.65
CA ILE A 206 -7.39 -0.82 8.98
C ILE A 206 -8.51 -0.32 8.08
N GLN A 207 -9.50 0.32 8.68
CA GLN A 207 -10.66 0.84 7.98
C GLN A 207 -10.59 2.37 7.96
N PHE A 208 -10.83 2.95 6.79
CA PHE A 208 -10.92 4.39 6.56
C PHE A 208 -12.34 4.75 6.15
N LYS A 209 -12.95 5.63 6.92
CA LYS A 209 -14.34 6.05 6.72
C LYS A 209 -14.52 7.53 6.91
N VAL A 210 -15.63 8.00 6.38
CA VAL A 210 -16.19 9.31 6.65
C VAL A 210 -17.47 9.14 7.47
N GLU A 211 -17.64 9.94 8.49
CA GLU A 211 -18.90 10.00 9.24
C GLU A 211 -19.45 11.43 9.28
N GLU A 212 -20.74 11.52 9.30
CA GLU A 212 -21.47 12.77 9.54
C GLU A 212 -21.52 13.09 11.04
N THR A 213 -20.99 14.24 11.42
CA THR A 213 -21.07 14.74 12.79
C THR A 213 -21.69 16.13 12.77
N GLY A 214 -23.00 16.21 12.95
CA GLY A 214 -23.77 17.43 12.73
C GLY A 214 -23.72 17.85 11.26
N GLU A 215 -23.25 19.07 10.96
CA GLU A 215 -23.13 19.59 9.60
C GLU A 215 -21.76 19.31 8.94
N LYS A 216 -20.87 18.56 9.61
CA LYS A 216 -19.51 18.31 9.15
C LYS A 216 -19.29 16.84 8.83
N LEU A 217 -18.58 16.60 7.72
CA LEU A 217 -17.98 15.29 7.42
C LEU A 217 -16.63 15.21 8.12
N ARG A 218 -16.37 14.10 8.81
CA ARG A 218 -15.10 13.83 9.47
C ARG A 218 -14.51 12.52 8.99
N ASN A 219 -13.26 12.56 8.59
CA ASN A 219 -12.52 11.36 8.28
C ASN A 219 -12.05 10.67 9.55
N TYR A 220 -12.10 9.34 9.57
CA TYR A 220 -11.47 8.57 10.63
C TYR A 220 -10.86 7.28 10.09
N MET A 221 -9.83 6.80 10.80
CA MET A 221 -9.32 5.46 10.64
C MET A 221 -9.57 4.66 11.90
N GLN A 222 -9.66 3.33 11.74
CA GLN A 222 -9.90 2.42 12.84
C GLN A 222 -9.18 1.10 12.58
N VAL A 223 -8.43 0.63 13.57
CA VAL A 223 -7.84 -0.71 13.52
C VAL A 223 -8.94 -1.73 13.83
N ILE A 224 -9.26 -2.58 12.87
CA ILE A 224 -10.30 -3.61 13.01
C ILE A 224 -9.69 -4.94 13.47
N LYS A 225 -8.46 -5.21 13.03
CA LYS A 225 -7.74 -6.45 13.34
C LYS A 225 -6.24 -6.19 13.38
N ALA A 226 -5.56 -6.78 14.33
CA ALA A 226 -4.11 -6.93 14.32
C ALA A 226 -3.69 -8.22 15.08
N PRO A 227 -2.41 -8.66 14.96
CA PRO A 227 -1.91 -9.86 15.64
C PRO A 227 -1.91 -9.78 17.16
N PHE A 228 -1.87 -8.57 17.72
CA PHE A 228 -1.87 -8.30 19.17
C PHE A 228 -3.15 -7.58 19.58
N PRO A 229 -3.47 -7.55 20.88
CA PRO A 229 -4.54 -6.67 21.38
C PRO A 229 -4.29 -5.22 20.97
N VAL A 230 -5.27 -4.58 20.35
CA VAL A 230 -5.18 -3.24 19.80
C VAL A 230 -6.29 -2.34 20.32
N ASP A 231 -6.02 -1.04 20.33
CA ASP A 231 -7.05 -0.04 20.53
C ASP A 231 -7.86 0.12 19.25
N THR A 232 -9.14 -0.26 19.31
CA THR A 232 -10.10 -0.19 18.20
C THR A 232 -10.90 1.12 18.18
N THR A 233 -10.52 2.13 18.97
CA THR A 233 -11.20 3.44 18.92
C THR A 233 -10.90 4.17 17.62
N LYS A 234 -11.82 5.03 17.19
CA LYS A 234 -11.65 5.85 16.00
C LYS A 234 -10.51 6.86 16.20
N LEU A 235 -9.66 7.00 15.21
CA LEU A 235 -8.66 8.05 15.10
C LEU A 235 -9.12 9.00 14.01
N TYR A 236 -9.59 10.17 14.42
CA TYR A 236 -10.03 11.20 13.48
C TYR A 236 -8.85 11.93 12.86
N TYR A 237 -9.01 12.37 11.62
CA TYR A 237 -8.00 13.15 10.92
C TYR A 237 -8.62 14.07 9.88
N ASP A 238 -7.94 15.18 9.60
CA ASP A 238 -8.24 16.09 8.51
C ASP A 238 -7.02 16.16 7.57
N ILE A 239 -7.30 16.40 6.29
CA ILE A 239 -6.26 16.61 5.28
C ILE A 239 -6.28 18.11 4.93
N GLU A 240 -5.18 18.79 5.24
CA GLU A 240 -5.01 20.20 4.95
C GLU A 240 -4.82 20.46 3.44
N SER A 241 -4.91 21.71 3.04
CA SER A 241 -4.80 22.12 1.64
C SER A 241 -3.41 21.86 1.03
N ASP A 242 -2.38 21.75 1.86
CA ASP A 242 -1.01 21.41 1.48
C ASP A 242 -0.77 19.87 1.42
N GLY A 243 -1.78 19.09 1.78
CA GLY A 243 -1.72 17.63 1.83
C GLY A 243 -1.27 17.07 3.18
N SER A 244 -0.92 17.91 4.17
CA SER A 244 -0.58 17.43 5.51
C SER A 244 -1.80 16.84 6.22
N ILE A 245 -1.56 15.88 7.12
CA ILE A 245 -2.62 15.20 7.87
C ILE A 245 -2.51 15.56 9.34
N ILE A 246 -3.61 16.08 9.89
CA ILE A 246 -3.74 16.39 11.32
C ILE A 246 -4.60 15.32 11.98
N TYR A 247 -4.09 14.69 13.06
CA TYR A 247 -4.77 13.64 13.81
C TYR A 247 -5.29 14.17 15.16
N TYR A 248 -6.48 13.71 15.55
CA TYR A 248 -7.15 14.11 16.80
C TYR A 248 -7.33 12.96 17.78
#